data_f2f8d24c4b10913a3abb8948c7ff527a
#
_entry.id   f2f8d24c4b10913a3abb8948c7ff527a
#
_cell.length_a   1.000
_cell.length_b   1.000
_cell.length_c   1.000
_cell.angle_alpha   90.00
_cell.angle_beta   90.00
_cell.angle_gamma   90.00
#
_symmetry.space_group_name_H-M   'P 1'
#
loop_
_entity.id
_entity.type
_entity.pdbx_description
1 polymer ?
#
loop_
_entity_poly.entity_id
_entity_poly.type
_entity_poly.pdbx_seq_one_letter_code
_entity_poly.pdbx_strand_id
1 'polypeptide(L)'
;MNSVRIIGGSHRRRILRFPDSEGLRPTPDRVRETLFNWLGQELAGWHCLDLFAGSGALGFEAASRGAAQVVLVEAAPKVLAALHENAALLHNPPGLEIR
;
A
#
# COMPACT_ATOMS: atom_id res chain seq x y z
N MET A 1 13.24 10.04 -6.99
CA MET A 1 12.36 8.96 -6.55
C MET A 1 11.29 9.52 -5.62
N ASN A 2 10.05 9.19 -5.87
CA ASN A 2 8.93 9.67 -5.08
C ASN A 2 8.73 8.82 -3.83
N SER A 3 8.02 9.38 -2.87
CA SER A 3 7.71 8.67 -1.64
C SER A 3 6.32 8.97 -1.13
N VAL A 4 5.78 8.08 -0.32
CA VAL A 4 4.50 8.23 0.35
C VAL A 4 4.62 7.58 1.72
N ARG A 5 3.90 8.14 2.70
CA ARG A 5 3.97 7.67 4.08
C ARG A 5 2.74 6.87 4.46
N ILE A 6 2.94 5.76 5.17
CA ILE A 6 1.85 5.02 5.79
C ILE A 6 1.32 5.84 6.96
N ILE A 7 0.00 6.02 7.03
CA ILE A 7 -0.64 6.91 7.99
C ILE A 7 -0.95 6.23 9.32
N GLY A 8 -1.52 5.04 9.28
CA GLY A 8 -1.98 4.35 10.48
C GLY A 8 -1.53 2.90 10.56
N GLY A 9 -1.92 2.24 11.65
CA GLY A 9 -1.67 0.83 11.86
C GLY A 9 -0.26 0.51 12.36
N SER A 10 0.12 -0.76 12.23
CA SER A 10 1.39 -1.28 12.75
C SER A 10 2.62 -0.74 12.04
N HIS A 11 2.46 -0.25 10.82
CA HIS A 11 3.56 0.29 10.01
C HIS A 11 3.46 1.81 9.81
N ARG A 12 2.71 2.48 10.67
CA ARG A 12 2.55 3.95 10.55
C ARG A 12 3.91 4.64 10.55
N ARG A 13 4.01 5.73 9.77
CA ARG A 13 5.19 6.56 9.57
C ARG A 13 6.26 5.91 8.70
N ARG A 14 6.09 4.67 8.27
CA ARG A 14 7.01 4.05 7.31
C ARG A 14 6.86 4.72 5.95
N ILE A 15 7.97 4.87 5.28
CA ILE A 15 8.02 5.53 3.97
C ILE A 15 8.16 4.48 2.88
N LEU A 16 7.24 4.55 1.91
CA LEU A 16 7.26 3.72 0.72
C LEU A 16 7.88 4.54 -0.40
N ARG A 17 8.82 3.97 -1.14
CA ARG A 17 9.49 4.66 -2.23
C ARG A 17 9.13 3.99 -3.55
N PHE A 18 8.95 4.80 -4.58
CA PHE A 18 8.61 4.30 -5.89
C PHE A 18 9.24 5.16 -6.99
N PRO A 19 9.54 4.57 -8.16
CA PRO A 19 10.15 5.31 -9.26
C PRO A 19 9.14 6.24 -9.93
N ASP A 20 9.65 7.26 -10.62
CA ASP A 20 8.83 8.05 -11.51
C ASP A 20 8.39 7.15 -12.66
N SER A 21 7.10 7.17 -12.96
CA SER A 21 6.53 6.41 -14.05
C SER A 21 5.33 7.17 -14.59
N GLU A 22 5.16 7.15 -15.90
CA GLU A 22 4.04 7.81 -16.54
C GLU A 22 2.74 7.28 -15.96
N GLY A 23 1.86 8.20 -15.56
CA GLY A 23 0.57 7.85 -14.97
C GLY A 23 0.63 7.40 -13.51
N LEU A 24 1.82 7.25 -12.95
CA LEU A 24 1.93 6.85 -11.56
C LEU A 24 1.82 8.06 -10.64
N ARG A 25 0.71 8.13 -9.92
CA ARG A 25 0.46 9.18 -8.93
C ARG A 25 0.01 8.54 -7.63
N PRO A 26 0.69 8.83 -6.51
CA PRO A 26 0.24 8.30 -5.23
C PRO A 26 -1.09 8.96 -4.84
N THR A 27 -1.93 8.20 -4.17
CA THR A 27 -3.15 8.77 -3.58
C THR A 27 -2.72 9.69 -2.44
N PRO A 28 -3.14 10.97 -2.46
CA PRO A 28 -2.75 11.92 -1.41
C PRO A 28 -3.10 11.44 -0.01
N ASP A 29 -2.29 11.80 0.98
CA ASP A 29 -2.48 11.41 2.37
C ASP A 29 -3.88 11.74 2.87
N ARG A 30 -4.38 12.94 2.53
CA ARG A 30 -5.73 13.36 2.94
C ARG A 30 -6.81 12.43 2.40
N VAL A 31 -6.69 12.01 1.14
CA VAL A 31 -7.68 11.12 0.51
C VAL A 31 -7.64 9.75 1.17
N ARG A 32 -6.44 9.21 1.40
CA ARG A 32 -6.28 7.93 2.08
C ARG A 32 -6.83 8.00 3.51
N GLU A 33 -6.53 9.06 4.22
CA GLU A 33 -7.01 9.26 5.57
C GLU A 33 -8.54 9.28 5.63
N THR A 34 -9.17 10.02 4.71
CA THR A 34 -10.63 10.08 4.62
C THR A 34 -11.23 8.71 4.31
N LEU A 35 -10.64 7.99 3.35
CA LEU A 35 -11.10 6.66 2.97
C LEU A 35 -11.08 5.71 4.17
N PHE A 36 -9.95 5.65 4.88
CA PHE A 36 -9.81 4.73 6.01
C PHE A 36 -10.59 5.18 7.23
N ASN A 37 -10.90 6.48 7.36
CA ASN A 37 -11.85 6.93 8.37
C ASN A 37 -13.25 6.38 8.11
N TRP A 38 -13.65 6.28 6.84
CA TRP A 38 -14.93 5.68 6.46
C TRP A 38 -14.95 4.17 6.66
N LEU A 39 -13.86 3.49 6.33
CA LEU A 39 -13.76 2.04 6.44
C LEU A 39 -13.52 1.56 7.87
N GLY A 40 -13.03 2.43 8.73
CA GLY A 40 -12.62 2.10 10.08
C GLY A 40 -11.10 2.09 10.22
N GLN A 41 -10.63 2.30 11.44
CA GLN A 41 -9.19 2.37 11.72
C GLN A 41 -8.53 1.00 11.69
N GLU A 42 -9.27 -0.04 11.96
CA GLU A 42 -8.78 -1.41 11.95
C GLU A 42 -9.55 -2.22 10.91
N LEU A 43 -8.81 -2.94 10.09
CA LEU A 43 -9.37 -3.76 9.03
C LEU A 43 -9.21 -5.25 9.31
N ALA A 44 -9.19 -5.64 10.58
CA ALA A 44 -9.05 -7.03 10.97
C ALA A 44 -10.08 -7.91 10.28
N GLY A 45 -9.61 -8.96 9.58
CA GLY A 45 -10.49 -9.87 8.85
C GLY A 45 -10.83 -9.44 7.43
N TRP A 46 -10.49 -8.21 7.03
CA TRP A 46 -10.81 -7.73 5.69
C TRP A 46 -9.91 -8.35 4.62
N HIS A 47 -10.48 -8.55 3.44
CA HIS A 47 -9.77 -8.96 2.24
C HIS A 47 -9.81 -7.80 1.25
N CYS A 48 -8.65 -7.33 0.82
CA CYS A 48 -8.53 -6.14 -0.02
C CYS A 48 -7.86 -6.48 -1.34
N LEU A 49 -8.36 -5.90 -2.42
CA LEU A 49 -7.79 -6.05 -3.74
C LEU A 49 -7.53 -4.67 -4.33
N ASP A 50 -6.29 -4.42 -4.73
CA ASP A 50 -5.88 -3.18 -5.37
C ASP A 50 -5.42 -3.52 -6.78
N LEU A 51 -6.29 -3.28 -7.77
CA LEU A 51 -6.07 -3.68 -9.17
C LEU A 51 -5.03 -2.84 -9.90
N PHE A 52 -4.80 -1.61 -9.47
CA PHE A 52 -3.82 -0.72 -10.08
C PHE A 52 -2.97 -0.15 -8.96
N ALA A 53 -2.17 -1.03 -8.38
CA ALA A 53 -1.51 -0.73 -7.12
C ALA A 53 -0.58 0.48 -7.17
N GLY A 54 0.12 0.71 -8.30
CA GLY A 54 1.03 1.83 -8.42
C GLY A 54 2.04 1.86 -7.29
N SER A 55 2.04 2.94 -6.49
CA SER A 55 2.93 3.06 -5.33
C SER A 55 2.64 2.05 -4.22
N GLY A 56 1.47 1.42 -4.26
CA GLY A 56 1.02 0.53 -3.19
C GLY A 56 0.42 1.26 -2.00
N ALA A 57 0.24 2.57 -2.08
CA ALA A 57 -0.19 3.37 -0.95
C ALA A 57 -1.46 2.85 -0.28
N LEU A 58 -2.48 2.49 -1.06
CA LEU A 58 -3.73 1.98 -0.50
C LEU A 58 -3.59 0.58 0.08
N GLY A 59 -2.95 -0.33 -0.65
CA GLY A 59 -2.79 -1.72 -0.19
C GLY A 59 -1.88 -1.84 1.03
N PHE A 60 -0.75 -1.14 1.02
CA PHE A 60 0.14 -1.15 2.18
C PHE A 60 -0.52 -0.51 3.40
N GLU A 61 -1.33 0.53 3.18
CA GLU A 61 -2.09 1.13 4.26
C GLU A 61 -3.07 0.13 4.86
N ALA A 62 -3.79 -0.61 4.03
CA ALA A 62 -4.72 -1.65 4.48
C ALA A 62 -3.99 -2.74 5.26
N ALA A 63 -2.85 -3.20 4.75
CA ALA A 63 -2.03 -4.21 5.45
C ALA A 63 -1.56 -3.70 6.81
N SER A 64 -1.14 -2.43 6.86
CA SER A 64 -0.70 -1.79 8.10
C SER A 64 -1.83 -1.74 9.14
N ARG A 65 -3.06 -1.59 8.69
CA ARG A 65 -4.23 -1.53 9.57
C ARG A 65 -4.82 -2.90 9.90
N GLY A 66 -4.10 -3.96 9.57
CA GLY A 66 -4.43 -5.31 10.01
C GLY A 66 -5.32 -6.12 9.08
N ALA A 67 -5.49 -5.73 7.83
CA ALA A 67 -6.26 -6.52 6.87
C ALA A 67 -5.71 -7.95 6.81
N ALA A 68 -6.62 -8.93 6.76
CA ALA A 68 -6.23 -10.33 6.76
C ALA A 68 -5.55 -10.72 5.44
N GLN A 69 -5.98 -10.15 4.33
CA GLN A 69 -5.41 -10.40 3.02
C GLN A 69 -5.44 -9.13 2.19
N VAL A 70 -4.32 -8.83 1.55
CA VAL A 70 -4.20 -7.72 0.61
C VAL A 70 -3.51 -8.22 -0.64
N VAL A 71 -4.15 -8.03 -1.79
CA VAL A 71 -3.57 -8.39 -3.08
C VAL A 71 -3.32 -7.10 -3.87
N LEU A 72 -2.08 -6.88 -4.23
CA LEU A 72 -1.66 -5.73 -5.05
C LEU A 72 -1.37 -6.22 -6.46
N VAL A 73 -2.02 -5.63 -7.45
CA VAL A 73 -1.83 -5.99 -8.86
C VAL A 73 -1.26 -4.80 -9.61
N GLU A 74 -0.16 -5.03 -10.32
CA GLU A 74 0.50 -3.98 -11.07
C GLU A 74 1.17 -4.57 -12.31
N ALA A 75 0.95 -3.93 -13.47
CA ALA A 75 1.47 -4.44 -14.74
C ALA A 75 2.88 -3.93 -15.07
N ALA A 76 3.25 -2.73 -14.63
CA ALA A 76 4.53 -2.13 -14.98
C ALA A 76 5.68 -2.79 -14.20
N PRO A 77 6.66 -3.44 -14.87
CA PRO A 77 7.72 -4.18 -14.18
C PRO A 77 8.54 -3.35 -13.18
N LYS A 78 8.82 -2.12 -13.53
CA LYS A 78 9.60 -1.20 -12.69
C LYS A 78 8.85 -0.84 -11.41
N VAL A 79 7.55 -0.61 -11.53
CA VAL A 79 6.69 -0.32 -10.39
C VAL A 79 6.48 -1.57 -9.55
N LEU A 80 6.31 -2.72 -10.20
CA LEU A 80 6.16 -4.00 -9.51
C LEU A 80 7.39 -4.32 -8.65
N ALA A 81 8.58 -4.06 -9.18
CA ALA A 81 9.83 -4.24 -8.42
C ALA A 81 9.84 -3.38 -7.16
N ALA A 82 9.40 -2.12 -7.27
CA ALA A 82 9.32 -1.22 -6.12
C ALA A 82 8.33 -1.72 -5.07
N LEU A 83 7.20 -2.31 -5.48
CA LEU A 83 6.24 -2.90 -4.55
C LEU A 83 6.89 -4.03 -3.75
N HIS A 84 7.66 -4.90 -4.41
CA HIS A 84 8.38 -5.98 -3.72
C HIS A 84 9.42 -5.45 -2.75
N GLU A 85 10.16 -4.41 -3.13
CA GLU A 85 11.14 -3.78 -2.24
C GLU A 85 10.47 -3.19 -0.99
N ASN A 86 9.35 -2.50 -1.18
CA ASN A 86 8.61 -1.92 -0.06
C ASN A 86 8.02 -2.99 0.86
N ALA A 87 7.51 -4.08 0.29
CA ALA A 87 7.02 -5.19 1.09
C ALA A 87 8.14 -5.76 1.98
N ALA A 88 9.34 -5.91 1.42
CA ALA A 88 10.49 -6.38 2.19
C ALA A 88 10.87 -5.42 3.32
N LEU A 89 10.81 -4.11 3.07
CA LEU A 89 11.07 -3.10 4.09
C LEU A 89 10.06 -3.19 5.25
N LEU A 90 8.85 -3.64 4.96
CA LEU A 90 7.81 -3.84 5.97
C LEU A 90 7.82 -5.27 6.54
N HIS A 91 8.89 -6.02 6.28
CA HIS A 91 9.05 -7.40 6.74
C HIS A 91 7.98 -8.35 6.18
N ASN A 92 7.56 -8.12 4.93
CA ASN A 92 6.59 -8.95 4.21
C ASN A 92 5.37 -9.28 5.06
N PRO A 93 4.48 -8.28 5.30
CA PRO A 93 3.31 -8.49 6.15
C PRO A 93 2.52 -9.74 5.78
N PRO A 94 2.07 -10.52 6.76
CA PRO A 94 1.29 -11.72 6.48
C PRO A 94 0.03 -11.40 5.67
N GLY A 95 -0.29 -12.22 4.68
CA GLY A 95 -1.46 -12.02 3.84
C GLY A 95 -1.28 -11.02 2.72
N LEU A 96 -0.13 -10.36 2.62
CA LEU A 96 0.16 -9.46 1.52
C LEU A 96 0.69 -10.25 0.33
N GLU A 97 0.06 -10.08 -0.83
CA GLU A 97 0.45 -10.73 -2.07
C GLU A 97 0.59 -9.68 -3.17
N ILE A 98 1.66 -9.77 -3.93
CA ILE A 98 1.93 -8.87 -5.06
C ILE A 98 1.93 -9.68 -6.35
N ARG A 99 1.15 -9.25 -7.32
CA ARG A 99 1.01 -9.95 -8.60
C ARG A 99 1.27 -9.06 -9.80
#